data_4b301736cfcf5c38f2af7d3387739324
#
_entry.id   4b301736cfcf5c38f2af7d3387739324
#
_cell.length_a   1.000
_cell.length_b   1.000
_cell.length_c   1.000
_cell.angle_alpha   90.00
_cell.angle_beta   90.00
_cell.angle_gamma   90.00
#
_symmetry.space_group_name_H-M   'P 1'
#
loop_
_entity.id
_entity.type
_entity.pdbx_description
1 polymer ?
#
loop_
_entity_poly.entity_id
_entity_poly.type
_entity_poly.pdbx_seq_one_letter_code
_entity_poly.pdbx_strand_id
1 'polypeptide(L)'
;MDDRLYIMLIERSANYNKISGETVKRHVDRIRKMDDDGKLVLCGPTKEYPGVAGIIIFRARNKKEAEEMCKAEPFVIEGYASYKLSSMRPGNRENNYLM
;
A
#
# COMPACT_ATOMS: atom_id res chain seq x y z
N MET A 1 12.36 18.54 -1.91
CA MET A 1 12.90 17.24 -1.52
C MET A 1 12.06 16.11 -2.09
N ASP A 2 12.72 15.12 -2.62
CA ASP A 2 12.02 14.03 -3.29
C ASP A 2 11.44 13.06 -2.28
N ASP A 3 10.20 12.67 -2.51
CA ASP A 3 9.59 11.62 -1.73
C ASP A 3 10.26 10.29 -2.04
N ARG A 4 10.27 9.41 -1.05
CA ARG A 4 10.80 8.07 -1.20
C ARG A 4 9.67 7.12 -1.58
N LEU A 5 10.05 6.00 -2.20
CA LEU A 5 9.10 4.94 -2.53
C LEU A 5 9.01 3.95 -1.39
N TYR A 6 7.78 3.51 -1.17
CA TYR A 6 7.46 2.49 -0.18
C TYR A 6 6.53 1.46 -0.79
N ILE A 7 6.65 0.24 -0.29
CA ILE A 7 5.75 -0.84 -0.69
C ILE A 7 5.01 -1.34 0.55
N MET A 8 3.70 -1.37 0.44
CA MET A 8 2.82 -1.93 1.46
C MET A 8 2.27 -3.25 0.94
N LEU A 9 2.50 -4.32 1.68
CA LEU A 9 1.84 -5.59 1.43
C LEU A 9 0.61 -5.65 2.33
N ILE A 10 -0.54 -5.89 1.72
CA ILE A 10 -1.78 -6.06 2.47
C ILE A 10 -1.97 -7.54 2.71
N GLU A 11 -1.95 -7.95 3.98
CA GLU A 11 -2.05 -9.35 4.36
C GLU A 11 -3.43 -9.66 4.91
N ARG A 12 -4.02 -10.77 4.47
CA ARG A 12 -5.36 -11.16 4.91
C ARG A 12 -5.36 -11.57 6.36
N SER A 13 -6.31 -11.02 7.12
CA SER A 13 -6.66 -11.54 8.45
C SER A 13 -7.69 -12.66 8.29
N ALA A 14 -8.00 -13.34 9.39
CA ALA A 14 -8.93 -14.46 9.36
C ALA A 14 -10.32 -14.09 8.85
N ASN A 15 -10.72 -12.84 9.00
CA ASN A 15 -12.04 -12.34 8.58
C ASN A 15 -12.01 -11.54 7.29
N TYR A 16 -10.92 -11.63 6.52
CA TYR A 16 -10.76 -10.85 5.28
C TYR A 16 -11.94 -11.07 4.32
N ASN A 17 -12.44 -12.28 4.24
CA ASN A 17 -13.55 -12.61 3.34
C ASN A 17 -14.90 -12.03 3.80
N LYS A 18 -14.94 -11.37 4.96
CA LYS A 18 -16.15 -10.75 5.49
C LYS A 18 -16.17 -9.23 5.29
N ILE A 19 -15.24 -8.70 4.49
CA ILE A 19 -15.16 -7.26 4.23
C ILE A 19 -16.50 -6.78 3.65
N SER A 20 -17.04 -5.71 4.25
CA SER A 20 -18.27 -5.10 3.77
C SER A 20 -18.03 -4.26 2.53
N GLY A 21 -19.08 -4.08 1.73
CA GLY A 21 -19.01 -3.19 0.56
C GLY A 21 -18.69 -1.75 0.93
N GLU A 22 -19.12 -1.31 2.11
CA GLU A 22 -18.82 0.04 2.58
C GLU A 22 -17.34 0.21 2.88
N THR A 23 -16.71 -0.79 3.49
CA THR A 23 -15.26 -0.75 3.74
C THR A 23 -14.50 -0.74 2.43
N VAL A 24 -14.92 -1.53 1.45
CA VAL A 24 -14.31 -1.54 0.11
C VAL A 24 -14.42 -0.15 -0.51
N LYS A 25 -15.58 0.50 -0.38
CA LYS A 25 -15.77 1.84 -0.92
C LYS A 25 -14.81 2.84 -0.29
N ARG A 26 -14.65 2.80 1.03
CA ARG A 26 -13.70 3.69 1.71
C ARG A 26 -12.27 3.43 1.28
N HIS A 27 -11.92 2.17 1.05
CA HIS A 27 -10.60 1.80 0.53
C HIS A 27 -10.37 2.43 -0.85
N VAL A 28 -11.34 2.28 -1.74
CA VAL A 28 -11.22 2.83 -3.10
C VAL A 28 -11.14 4.35 -3.06
N ASP A 29 -11.96 5.00 -2.22
CA ASP A 29 -11.93 6.46 -2.07
C ASP A 29 -10.55 6.93 -1.59
N ARG A 30 -9.95 6.19 -0.68
CA ARG A 30 -8.61 6.51 -0.17
C ARG A 30 -7.54 6.35 -1.24
N ILE A 31 -7.59 5.27 -2.01
CA ILE A 31 -6.66 5.05 -3.11
C ILE A 31 -6.78 6.19 -4.13
N ARG A 32 -8.01 6.58 -4.45
CA ARG A 32 -8.24 7.70 -5.37
C ARG A 32 -7.63 8.99 -4.86
N LYS A 33 -7.77 9.26 -3.56
CA LYS A 33 -7.16 10.45 -2.97
C LYS A 33 -5.64 10.40 -3.04
N MET A 34 -5.04 9.25 -2.78
CA MET A 34 -3.58 9.10 -2.92
C MET A 34 -3.15 9.36 -4.35
N ASP A 35 -3.92 8.90 -5.32
CA ASP A 35 -3.64 9.12 -6.73
C ASP A 35 -3.77 10.61 -7.07
N ASP A 36 -4.84 11.26 -6.62
CA ASP A 36 -5.05 12.69 -6.84
C ASP A 36 -3.93 13.53 -6.22
N ASP A 37 -3.40 13.10 -5.09
CA ASP A 37 -2.31 13.81 -4.39
C ASP A 37 -0.93 13.48 -5.00
N GLY A 38 -0.85 12.67 -6.04
CA GLY A 38 0.42 12.30 -6.67
C GLY A 38 1.25 11.32 -5.86
N LYS A 39 0.67 10.67 -4.87
CA LYS A 39 1.39 9.75 -3.99
C LYS A 39 1.29 8.30 -4.40
N LEU A 40 0.32 7.93 -5.20
CA LEU A 40 0.16 6.56 -5.66
C LEU A 40 1.04 6.31 -6.88
N VAL A 41 1.81 5.25 -6.85
CA VAL A 41 2.61 4.82 -8.01
C VAL A 41 1.92 3.65 -8.70
N LEU A 42 1.54 2.63 -7.94
CA LEU A 42 0.93 1.42 -8.48
C LEU A 42 0.23 0.68 -7.36
N CYS A 43 -0.92 0.10 -7.64
CA CYS A 43 -1.58 -0.78 -6.68
C CYS A 43 -2.38 -1.84 -7.42
N GLY A 44 -2.68 -2.91 -6.72
CA GLY A 44 -3.54 -3.94 -7.27
C GLY A 44 -3.61 -5.16 -6.37
N PRO A 45 -4.63 -5.98 -6.59
CA PRO A 45 -4.74 -7.23 -5.87
C PRO A 45 -3.73 -8.25 -6.36
N THR A 46 -3.31 -9.13 -5.47
CA THR A 46 -2.47 -10.29 -5.82
C THR A 46 -3.29 -11.54 -5.61
N LYS A 47 -3.14 -12.51 -6.50
CA LYS A 47 -3.99 -13.69 -6.48
C LYS A 47 -3.26 -14.95 -6.04
N GLU A 48 -1.95 -14.98 -6.19
CA GLU A 48 -1.19 -16.23 -6.06
C GLU A 48 -0.27 -16.27 -4.84
N TYR A 49 0.00 -15.12 -4.21
CA TYR A 49 0.82 -15.13 -3.00
C TYR A 49 -0.03 -15.54 -1.79
N PRO A 50 0.36 -16.57 -1.06
CA PRO A 50 -0.39 -16.99 0.12
C PRO A 50 -0.48 -15.85 1.13
N GLY A 51 -1.69 -15.58 1.59
CA GLY A 51 -1.94 -14.59 2.63
C GLY A 51 -1.87 -13.13 2.19
N VAL A 52 -1.39 -12.83 0.98
CA VAL A 52 -1.27 -11.45 0.51
C VAL A 52 -2.46 -11.10 -0.38
N ALA A 53 -3.21 -10.09 0.02
CA ALA A 53 -4.39 -9.65 -0.71
C ALA A 53 -4.05 -8.67 -1.83
N GLY A 54 -3.02 -7.84 -1.61
CA GLY A 54 -2.65 -6.85 -2.60
C GLY A 54 -1.41 -6.09 -2.21
N ILE A 55 -1.01 -5.19 -3.10
CA ILE A 55 0.20 -4.39 -2.95
C ILE A 55 -0.15 -2.94 -3.29
N ILE A 56 0.39 -2.00 -2.51
CA ILE A 56 0.33 -0.58 -2.82
C ILE A 56 1.76 -0.05 -2.82
N ILE A 57 2.18 0.53 -3.94
CA ILE A 57 3.46 1.22 -4.05
C ILE A 57 3.15 2.71 -4.07
N PHE A 58 3.76 3.45 -3.15
CA PHE A 58 3.40 4.85 -2.94
C PHE A 58 4.59 5.69 -2.51
N ARG A 59 4.40 7.01 -2.54
CA ARG A 59 5.42 7.98 -2.16
C ARG A 59 5.11 8.54 -0.78
N ALA A 60 6.14 8.71 0.02
CA ALA A 60 6.05 9.38 1.32
C ALA A 60 7.38 10.04 1.63
N ARG A 61 7.36 11.06 2.47
CA ARG A 61 8.56 11.82 2.82
C ARG A 61 9.56 11.00 3.62
N ASN A 62 9.05 10.11 4.46
CA ASN A 62 9.87 9.30 5.34
C ASN A 62 9.09 8.08 5.82
N LYS A 63 9.77 7.20 6.55
CA LYS A 63 9.17 5.96 7.04
C LYS A 63 7.99 6.21 7.98
N LYS A 64 8.09 7.23 8.82
CA LYS A 64 7.02 7.56 9.76
C LYS A 64 5.73 7.93 9.03
N GLU A 65 5.83 8.78 8.01
CA GLU A 65 4.65 9.12 7.20
C GLU A 65 4.10 7.88 6.50
N ALA A 66 4.99 7.05 5.95
CA ALA A 66 4.56 5.80 5.29
C ALA A 66 3.81 4.89 6.25
N GLU A 67 4.29 4.75 7.50
CA GLU A 67 3.61 3.97 8.53
C GLU A 67 2.21 4.52 8.82
N GLU A 68 2.12 5.84 8.95
CA GLU A 68 0.83 6.48 9.21
C GLU A 68 -0.15 6.25 8.05
N MET A 69 0.35 6.28 6.83
CA MET A 69 -0.47 6.00 5.66
C MET A 69 -0.98 4.56 5.65
N CYS A 70 -0.14 3.61 6.03
CA CYS A 70 -0.57 2.21 6.13
C CYS A 70 -1.61 2.01 7.22
N LYS A 71 -1.43 2.65 8.37
CA LYS A 71 -2.36 2.53 9.50
C LYS A 71 -3.72 3.17 9.21
N ALA A 72 -3.77 4.09 8.26
CA ALA A 72 -5.01 4.76 7.87
C ALA A 72 -5.82 3.97 6.83
N GLU A 73 -5.30 2.85 6.36
CA GLU A 73 -5.99 2.01 5.38
C GLU A 73 -7.24 1.39 6.00
N PRO A 74 -8.43 1.56 5.40
CA PRO A 74 -9.68 1.04 5.99
C PRO A 74 -9.67 -0.45 6.31
N PHE A 75 -9.07 -1.28 5.46
CA PHE A 75 -8.98 -2.72 5.74
C PHE A 75 -8.18 -2.99 7.01
N VAL A 76 -7.16 -2.18 7.27
CA VAL A 76 -6.32 -2.31 8.46
C VAL A 76 -7.06 -1.78 9.69
N ILE A 77 -7.66 -0.59 9.57
CA ILE A 77 -8.41 0.02 10.68
C ILE A 77 -9.49 -0.92 11.20
N GLU A 78 -10.19 -1.60 10.29
CA GLU A 78 -11.32 -2.44 10.67
C GLU A 78 -10.94 -3.90 10.91
N GLY A 79 -9.65 -4.21 10.89
CA GLY A 79 -9.15 -5.53 11.29
C GLY A 79 -9.32 -6.63 10.24
N TYR A 80 -9.65 -6.27 9.02
CA TYR A 80 -9.76 -7.27 7.93
C TYR A 80 -8.40 -7.67 7.39
N ALA A 81 -7.40 -6.81 7.57
CA ALA A 81 -6.06 -7.04 7.06
C ALA A 81 -5.03 -6.46 8.02
N SER A 82 -3.83 -6.97 7.93
CA SER A 82 -2.64 -6.36 8.50
C SER A 82 -1.74 -5.94 7.33
N TYR A 83 -0.57 -5.39 7.62
CA TYR A 83 0.33 -4.97 6.55
C TYR A 83 1.79 -5.19 6.92
N LYS A 84 2.61 -5.25 5.89
CA LYS A 84 4.05 -5.11 5.99
C LYS A 84 4.47 -3.93 5.14
N LEU A 85 5.46 -3.20 5.61
CA LEU A 85 5.93 -2.00 4.95
C LEU A 85 7.44 -2.08 4.76
N SER A 86 7.90 -1.70 3.57
CA SER A 86 9.31 -1.58 3.29
C SER A 86 9.55 -0.36 2.41
N SER A 87 10.70 0.28 2.59
CA SER A 87 11.17 1.23 1.60
C SER A 87 11.63 0.49 0.35
N MET A 88 11.61 1.17 -0.78
CA MET A 88 11.99 0.59 -2.05
C MET A 88 12.81 1.59 -2.84
N ARG A 89 13.91 1.15 -3.41
CA ARG A 89 14.71 1.97 -4.34
C ARG A 89 14.48 1.45 -5.76
N PRO A 90 14.03 2.33 -6.66
CA PRO A 90 13.84 1.89 -8.04
C PRO A 90 15.19 1.73 -8.74
N GLY A 91 15.39 0.56 -9.36
CA GLY A 91 16.53 0.37 -10.23
C GLY A 91 16.20 0.88 -11.63
N ASN A 92 17.13 1.58 -12.25
CA ASN A 92 16.95 2.10 -13.60
C ASN A 92 18.30 2.24 -14.29
N ARG A 93 18.26 2.63 -15.55
CA ARG A 93 19.47 2.78 -16.35
C ARG A 93 20.44 3.79 -15.76
N GLU A 94 19.93 4.90 -15.20
CA GLU A 94 20.76 5.98 -14.70
C GLU A 94 21.59 5.56 -13.49
N ASN A 95 21.07 4.68 -12.66
CA ASN A 95 21.77 4.18 -11.49
C ASN A 95 22.31 2.76 -11.70
N ASN A 96 22.40 2.33 -12.96
CA ASN A 96 22.88 1.02 -13.35
C ASN A 96 22.15 -0.10 -12.60
N TYR A 97 20.83 0.07 -12.42
CA TYR A 97 19.96 -0.91 -11.76
C TYR A 97 20.43 -1.26 -10.35
N LEU A 98 21.06 -0.29 -9.69
CA LEU A 98 21.56 -0.41 -8.31
C LEU A 98 22.74 -1.39 -8.15
N MET A 99 23.40 -1.74 -9.25
CA MET A 99 24.52 -2.68 -9.23
C MET A 99 25.86 -1.99 -9.07
#